data_83e6b50063354082504b700b0180b6dc
#
_entry.id   83e6b50063354082504b700b0180b6dc
#
_cell.length_a   1.000
_cell.length_b   1.000
_cell.length_c   1.000
_cell.angle_alpha   90.00
_cell.angle_beta   90.00
_cell.angle_gamma   90.00
#
_symmetry.space_group_name_H-M   'P 1'
#
loop_
_entity.id
_entity.type
_entity.pdbx_description
1 polymer ?
#
loop_
_entity_poly.entity_id
_entity_poly.type
_entity_poly.pdbx_seq_one_letter_code
_entity_poly.pdbx_strand_id
1 'polypeptide(L)'
;MKKIILLTLTIILISLSSANSANKTTKISKGYNNDLVEFHLWLKKNNYTEYLTENGDIALDVKPYKGRWAQPYHSNPNRDTLIYYHYKNTWSHTNGDRNTYQFGSYKILPSNKHEFIFDVTPNTFIQKQMNTKAILSYLYYDNGKIKIDEISPKNRFGDFIDNNTDLRSNSMGKSMVSLVLGTAICEGYIDGLNSTMSDWPMMTNTLYYDKKLIDLVNMAAGDNHIINDFGMVKDSDWSTDTKSVQKNMNFFFRGSKSKEKHVGKKYSYHQLLPNIIFNYVLFKAGDNFQDVLNKTYQTAGIENDVYFNRLKDPTEEGDASNMFFASRYDWLRIGKKMMYDYQNNTCAGKYLKTLETNKIKKRVKGTDFQEPAFSPGLSYGGFFHMEYPGLKDRTIFGISGYGGNTMLIDMDNSKIVVINSIHFNNKKYKYNIKKLMVEPFKKGEIK
;
A
#
# COMPACT_ATOMS: atom_id res chain seq x y z
N MET A 1 -28.94 -3.81 58.90
CA MET A 1 -27.60 -3.26 58.53
C MET A 1 -26.58 -4.30 58.09
N LYS A 2 -26.44 -5.49 58.73
CA LYS A 2 -25.44 -6.50 58.33
C LYS A 2 -25.61 -7.14 56.95
N LYS A 3 -26.83 -7.26 56.40
CA LYS A 3 -27.08 -7.86 55.08
C LYS A 3 -26.71 -6.90 53.90
N ILE A 4 -26.80 -5.59 54.10
CA ILE A 4 -26.47 -4.60 53.08
C ILE A 4 -24.96 -4.46 52.92
N ILE A 5 -24.20 -4.60 54.00
CA ILE A 5 -22.73 -4.55 53.97
C ILE A 5 -22.14 -5.78 53.26
N LEU A 6 -22.78 -6.96 53.37
CA LEU A 6 -22.34 -8.17 52.68
C LEU A 6 -22.56 -8.11 51.17
N LEU A 7 -23.69 -7.49 50.74
CA LEU A 7 -23.98 -7.30 49.32
C LEU A 7 -23.04 -6.31 48.64
N THR A 8 -22.69 -5.22 49.37
CA THR A 8 -21.75 -4.21 48.83
C THR A 8 -20.32 -4.79 48.74
N LEU A 9 -19.91 -5.63 49.67
CA LEU A 9 -18.59 -6.30 49.59
C LEU A 9 -18.51 -7.32 48.46
N THR A 10 -19.63 -8.02 48.17
CA THR A 10 -19.69 -8.98 47.06
C THR A 10 -19.62 -8.28 45.69
N ILE A 11 -20.27 -7.13 45.55
CA ILE A 11 -20.21 -6.33 44.29
C ILE A 11 -18.81 -5.73 44.10
N ILE A 12 -18.15 -5.30 45.18
CA ILE A 12 -16.76 -4.79 45.09
C ILE A 12 -15.78 -5.91 44.78
N LEU A 13 -15.98 -7.14 45.29
CA LEU A 13 -15.15 -8.30 44.96
C LEU A 13 -15.36 -8.77 43.49
N ILE A 14 -16.57 -8.70 42.96
CA ILE A 14 -16.84 -9.02 41.54
C ILE A 14 -16.24 -7.95 40.62
N SER A 15 -16.30 -6.69 40.97
CA SER A 15 -15.66 -5.62 40.23
C SER A 15 -14.12 -5.66 40.30
N LEU A 16 -13.55 -6.10 41.41
CA LEU A 16 -12.11 -6.31 41.58
C LEU A 16 -11.62 -7.57 40.85
N SER A 17 -12.45 -8.61 40.72
CA SER A 17 -12.09 -9.82 39.95
C SER A 17 -12.13 -9.57 38.45
N SER A 18 -13.08 -8.77 37.94
CA SER A 18 -13.12 -8.38 36.55
C SER A 18 -12.00 -7.40 36.18
N ALA A 19 -11.64 -6.47 37.06
CA ALA A 19 -10.49 -5.58 36.89
C ALA A 19 -9.14 -6.34 36.96
N ASN A 20 -9.04 -7.39 37.78
CA ASN A 20 -7.84 -8.23 37.84
C ASN A 20 -7.73 -9.20 36.63
N SER A 21 -8.84 -9.62 36.02
CA SER A 21 -8.83 -10.40 34.81
C SER A 21 -8.38 -9.55 33.63
N ALA A 22 -8.91 -8.32 33.48
CA ALA A 22 -8.46 -7.36 32.48
C ALA A 22 -6.97 -7.00 32.66
N ASN A 23 -6.47 -6.88 33.88
CA ASN A 23 -5.07 -6.61 34.19
C ASN A 23 -4.12 -7.81 33.94
N LYS A 24 -4.60 -9.05 33.94
CA LYS A 24 -3.76 -10.22 33.60
C LYS A 24 -3.52 -10.33 32.09
N THR A 25 -4.49 -9.98 31.26
CA THR A 25 -4.33 -9.88 29.81
C THR A 25 -3.44 -8.71 29.43
N THR A 26 -3.47 -7.62 30.19
CA THR A 26 -2.64 -6.42 29.96
C THR A 26 -1.16 -6.59 30.31
N LYS A 27 -0.78 -7.62 31.08
CA LYS A 27 0.63 -7.87 31.41
C LYS A 27 1.44 -8.54 30.29
N ILE A 28 0.80 -8.98 29.21
CA ILE A 28 1.45 -9.76 28.15
C ILE A 28 2.26 -8.90 27.20
N SER A 29 2.03 -7.58 27.12
CA SER A 29 2.93 -6.73 26.32
C SER A 29 2.74 -5.23 26.59
N LYS A 30 3.74 -4.58 27.12
CA LYS A 30 3.78 -3.11 27.32
C LYS A 30 3.72 -2.25 26.04
N GLY A 31 3.43 -2.81 24.89
CA GLY A 31 3.34 -2.08 23.61
C GLY A 31 2.23 -2.55 22.66
N TYR A 32 1.45 -3.57 23.08
CA TYR A 32 0.42 -4.20 22.24
C TYR A 32 -0.98 -4.18 22.86
N ASN A 33 -1.12 -3.65 24.07
CA ASN A 33 -2.31 -3.88 24.87
C ASN A 33 -3.63 -3.43 24.23
N ASN A 34 -3.64 -2.25 23.62
CA ASN A 34 -4.86 -1.73 23.00
C ASN A 34 -5.21 -2.47 21.69
N ASP A 35 -4.22 -2.77 20.89
CA ASP A 35 -4.40 -3.44 19.60
C ASP A 35 -4.98 -4.86 19.75
N LEU A 36 -4.53 -5.62 20.74
CA LEU A 36 -5.05 -6.97 21.01
C LEU A 36 -6.46 -6.92 21.59
N VAL A 37 -6.78 -5.94 22.42
CA VAL A 37 -8.14 -5.75 22.94
C VAL A 37 -9.11 -5.44 21.81
N GLU A 38 -8.74 -4.58 20.89
CA GLU A 38 -9.57 -4.24 19.72
C GLU A 38 -9.73 -5.43 18.78
N PHE A 39 -8.67 -6.20 18.56
CA PHE A 39 -8.74 -7.44 17.78
C PHE A 39 -9.67 -8.46 18.41
N HIS A 40 -9.60 -8.63 19.74
CA HIS A 40 -10.51 -9.49 20.49
C HIS A 40 -11.97 -9.06 20.36
N LEU A 41 -12.25 -7.76 20.54
CA LEU A 41 -13.59 -7.20 20.35
C LEU A 41 -14.09 -7.39 18.92
N TRP A 42 -13.20 -7.23 17.93
CA TRP A 42 -13.53 -7.47 16.55
C TRP A 42 -13.86 -8.94 16.26
N LEU A 43 -13.08 -9.90 16.78
CA LEU A 43 -13.38 -11.33 16.67
C LEU A 43 -14.75 -11.64 17.25
N LYS A 44 -15.08 -11.14 18.43
CA LYS A 44 -16.40 -11.32 19.04
C LYS A 44 -17.52 -10.71 18.25
N LYS A 45 -17.36 -9.46 17.78
CA LYS A 45 -18.36 -8.73 17.00
C LYS A 45 -18.72 -9.44 15.70
N ASN A 46 -17.75 -10.10 15.08
CA ASN A 46 -17.91 -10.77 13.79
C ASN A 46 -18.13 -12.29 13.91
N ASN A 47 -18.38 -12.79 15.14
CA ASN A 47 -18.66 -14.20 15.44
C ASN A 47 -17.53 -15.17 15.01
N TYR A 48 -16.29 -14.74 15.04
CA TYR A 48 -15.13 -15.61 14.81
C TYR A 48 -14.78 -16.42 16.07
N THR A 49 -15.72 -17.26 16.51
CA THR A 49 -15.63 -18.01 17.79
C THR A 49 -14.53 -19.06 17.79
N GLU A 50 -14.17 -19.61 16.62
CA GLU A 50 -13.08 -20.56 16.45
C GLU A 50 -11.69 -20.00 16.80
N TYR A 51 -11.57 -18.68 16.87
CA TYR A 51 -10.35 -17.97 17.27
C TYR A 51 -10.38 -17.51 18.74
N LEU A 52 -11.40 -17.95 19.48
CA LEU A 52 -11.55 -17.69 20.90
C LEU A 52 -11.47 -19.00 21.69
N THR A 53 -10.93 -18.94 22.90
CA THR A 53 -10.95 -20.05 23.85
C THR A 53 -12.35 -20.20 24.46
N GLU A 54 -12.61 -21.30 25.15
CA GLU A 54 -13.86 -21.51 25.90
C GLU A 54 -14.12 -20.38 26.93
N ASN A 55 -13.07 -19.79 27.48
CA ASN A 55 -13.17 -18.62 28.36
C ASN A 55 -13.35 -17.29 27.62
N GLY A 56 -13.41 -17.33 26.31
CA GLY A 56 -13.59 -16.15 25.46
C GLY A 56 -12.33 -15.29 25.25
N ASP A 57 -11.15 -15.79 25.57
CA ASP A 57 -9.87 -15.14 25.26
C ASP A 57 -9.42 -15.44 23.83
N ILE A 58 -8.45 -14.71 23.31
CA ILE A 58 -7.89 -14.97 21.97
C ILE A 58 -7.15 -16.30 21.99
N ALA A 59 -7.58 -17.27 21.16
CA ALA A 59 -6.95 -18.58 21.00
C ALA A 59 -5.71 -18.57 20.10
N LEU A 60 -5.45 -17.46 19.38
CA LEU A 60 -4.31 -17.33 18.50
C LEU A 60 -3.01 -17.09 19.27
N ASP A 61 -1.95 -17.82 18.90
CA ASP A 61 -0.59 -17.60 19.43
C ASP A 61 0.04 -16.37 18.74
N VAL A 62 -0.50 -15.20 19.02
CA VAL A 62 0.01 -13.94 18.51
C VAL A 62 1.29 -13.58 19.23
N LYS A 63 2.42 -13.63 18.52
CA LYS A 63 3.73 -13.25 19.07
C LYS A 63 3.94 -11.75 18.86
N PRO A 64 3.99 -10.96 19.96
CA PRO A 64 4.37 -9.56 19.87
C PRO A 64 5.76 -9.47 19.25
N TYR A 65 5.94 -8.54 18.30
CA TYR A 65 7.25 -8.27 17.79
C TYR A 65 7.76 -6.90 18.25
N LYS A 66 9.06 -6.81 18.43
CA LYS A 66 9.72 -5.59 18.83
C LYS A 66 10.05 -4.80 17.57
N GLY A 67 9.47 -3.62 17.39
CA GLY A 67 9.76 -2.75 16.27
C GLY A 67 8.87 -1.53 16.25
N ARG A 68 9.35 -0.48 15.60
CA ARG A 68 8.65 0.80 15.43
C ARG A 68 7.41 0.67 14.53
N TRP A 69 7.48 -0.28 13.62
CA TRP A 69 6.44 -0.56 12.65
C TRP A 69 5.69 -1.79 13.13
N ALA A 70 4.39 -1.69 13.21
CA ALA A 70 3.54 -2.85 13.45
C ALA A 70 3.64 -3.89 12.31
N GLN A 71 4.85 -4.18 11.82
CA GLN A 71 5.11 -5.03 10.66
C GLN A 71 6.17 -6.07 11.00
N PRO A 72 5.94 -7.37 10.81
CA PRO A 72 6.88 -8.43 11.16
C PRO A 72 8.06 -8.51 10.18
N TYR A 73 8.64 -7.38 9.81
CA TYR A 73 9.64 -7.25 8.74
C TYR A 73 10.90 -8.06 9.00
N HIS A 74 11.42 -7.99 10.22
CA HIS A 74 12.66 -8.64 10.63
C HIS A 74 12.45 -9.80 11.60
N SER A 75 11.21 -10.17 11.90
CA SER A 75 10.88 -11.28 12.77
C SER A 75 10.52 -12.52 11.95
N ASN A 76 10.43 -13.65 12.61
CA ASN A 76 9.91 -14.89 12.03
C ASN A 76 8.47 -15.11 12.54
N PRO A 77 7.46 -14.42 12.02
CA PRO A 77 6.11 -14.50 12.52
C PRO A 77 5.55 -15.90 12.28
N ASN A 78 4.75 -16.38 13.22
CA ASN A 78 3.91 -17.55 12.99
C ASN A 78 2.64 -17.15 12.21
N ARG A 79 1.82 -18.14 11.82
CA ARG A 79 0.56 -17.91 11.09
C ARG A 79 -0.37 -16.96 11.88
N ASP A 80 -0.52 -17.17 13.15
CA ASP A 80 -1.46 -16.44 14.01
C ASP A 80 -1.07 -14.95 14.14
N THR A 81 0.23 -14.68 14.23
CA THR A 81 0.75 -13.31 14.15
C THR A 81 0.47 -12.66 12.79
N LEU A 82 0.50 -13.42 11.69
CA LEU A 82 0.16 -12.90 10.36
C LEU A 82 -1.36 -12.63 10.22
N ILE A 83 -2.22 -13.45 10.83
CA ILE A 83 -3.66 -13.20 10.89
C ILE A 83 -3.95 -11.89 11.63
N TYR A 84 -3.42 -11.73 12.83
CA TYR A 84 -3.53 -10.49 13.58
C TYR A 84 -3.01 -9.29 12.79
N TYR A 85 -1.93 -9.49 12.09
CA TYR A 85 -1.32 -8.48 11.25
C TYR A 85 -2.19 -8.09 10.04
N HIS A 86 -2.82 -9.08 9.41
CA HIS A 86 -3.79 -8.85 8.36
C HIS A 86 -4.98 -8.05 8.88
N TYR A 87 -5.54 -8.45 10.01
CA TYR A 87 -6.55 -7.65 10.71
C TYR A 87 -6.10 -6.20 10.89
N LYS A 88 -4.92 -6.00 11.46
CA LYS A 88 -4.41 -4.65 11.71
C LYS A 88 -4.23 -3.83 10.45
N ASN A 89 -3.79 -4.43 9.37
CA ASN A 89 -3.59 -3.72 8.10
C ASN A 89 -4.88 -3.48 7.31
N THR A 90 -5.91 -4.26 7.52
CA THR A 90 -7.14 -4.23 6.72
C THR A 90 -8.29 -3.60 7.49
N TRP A 91 -8.50 -3.99 8.74
CA TRP A 91 -9.68 -3.63 9.51
C TRP A 91 -9.47 -2.48 10.50
N SER A 92 -8.32 -2.43 11.17
CA SER A 92 -8.08 -1.38 12.16
C SER A 92 -7.92 0.01 11.55
N HIS A 93 -7.58 0.09 10.26
CA HIS A 93 -7.44 1.35 9.55
C HIS A 93 -8.75 1.93 9.03
N THR A 94 -9.76 1.11 8.79
CA THR A 94 -11.05 1.53 8.26
C THR A 94 -11.97 2.13 9.32
N ASN A 95 -11.78 1.78 10.59
CA ASN A 95 -12.67 2.15 11.69
C ASN A 95 -12.24 3.39 12.49
N GLY A 96 -11.30 4.19 11.98
CA GLY A 96 -10.85 5.42 12.67
C GLY A 96 -10.07 5.14 13.95
N ASP A 97 -9.37 4.00 14.00
CA ASP A 97 -8.63 3.60 15.19
C ASP A 97 -7.53 4.61 15.53
N ARG A 98 -7.51 4.98 16.80
CA ARG A 98 -6.74 6.08 17.39
C ARG A 98 -5.21 5.90 17.36
N ASN A 99 -4.75 4.70 17.01
CA ASN A 99 -3.31 4.38 16.97
C ASN A 99 -2.70 4.50 15.58
N THR A 100 -3.52 4.73 14.55
CA THR A 100 -3.03 5.02 13.21
C THR A 100 -2.89 6.52 13.04
N TYR A 101 -1.87 6.95 12.34
CA TYR A 101 -1.61 8.34 12.00
C TYR A 101 -2.61 8.86 10.93
N GLN A 102 -3.92 8.51 11.08
CA GLN A 102 -4.93 8.74 10.05
C GLN A 102 -6.11 9.51 10.61
N PHE A 103 -6.58 10.48 9.84
CA PHE A 103 -7.67 11.40 10.17
C PHE A 103 -8.87 11.25 9.24
N GLY A 104 -9.15 10.03 8.80
CA GLY A 104 -10.18 9.75 7.81
C GLY A 104 -9.58 9.38 6.46
N SER A 105 -10.36 9.53 5.41
CA SER A 105 -9.97 9.12 4.07
C SER A 105 -10.54 10.04 2.99
N TYR A 106 -9.85 10.13 1.85
CA TYR A 106 -10.42 10.58 0.59
C TYR A 106 -11.06 9.38 -0.09
N LYS A 107 -12.38 9.30 -0.02
CA LYS A 107 -13.17 8.16 -0.45
C LYS A 107 -13.68 8.37 -1.88
N ILE A 108 -13.56 7.37 -2.71
CA ILE A 108 -14.09 7.32 -4.06
C ILE A 108 -15.15 6.22 -4.11
N LEU A 109 -16.40 6.61 -4.37
CA LEU A 109 -17.51 5.68 -4.49
C LEU A 109 -17.51 5.02 -5.88
N PRO A 110 -17.96 3.77 -6.00
CA PRO A 110 -18.14 3.13 -7.29
C PRO A 110 -19.20 3.86 -8.13
N SER A 111 -19.11 3.71 -9.44
CA SER A 111 -20.11 4.21 -10.36
C SER A 111 -20.64 3.08 -11.25
N ASN A 112 -20.04 2.92 -12.42
CA ASN A 112 -20.42 1.87 -13.36
C ASN A 112 -19.40 0.74 -13.31
N LYS A 113 -19.73 -0.34 -12.61
CA LYS A 113 -18.85 -1.51 -12.50
C LYS A 113 -18.52 -2.10 -13.87
N HIS A 114 -17.23 -2.30 -14.13
CA HIS A 114 -16.81 -3.10 -15.27
C HIS A 114 -16.81 -4.58 -14.91
N GLU A 115 -17.65 -5.35 -15.62
CA GLU A 115 -17.72 -6.80 -15.42
C GLU A 115 -16.51 -7.51 -15.99
N PHE A 116 -16.18 -8.65 -15.40
CA PHE A 116 -15.14 -9.55 -15.88
C PHE A 116 -15.75 -10.76 -16.62
N ILE A 117 -15.04 -11.22 -17.63
CA ILE A 117 -15.28 -12.53 -18.21
C ILE A 117 -14.37 -13.51 -17.51
N PHE A 118 -14.96 -14.57 -16.95
CA PHE A 118 -14.24 -15.61 -16.25
C PHE A 118 -14.08 -16.83 -17.17
N ASP A 119 -12.84 -17.30 -17.25
CA ASP A 119 -12.45 -18.54 -17.95
C ASP A 119 -11.39 -19.21 -17.06
N VAL A 120 -11.83 -19.49 -15.83
CA VAL A 120 -10.96 -19.85 -14.71
C VAL A 120 -10.63 -21.34 -14.76
N THR A 121 -9.35 -21.63 -14.68
CA THR A 121 -8.85 -23.01 -14.46
C THR A 121 -8.10 -23.04 -13.12
N PRO A 122 -8.46 -23.97 -12.21
CA PRO A 122 -7.73 -24.15 -10.96
C PRO A 122 -6.26 -24.41 -11.21
N ASN A 123 -5.41 -23.67 -10.47
CA ASN A 123 -3.97 -23.81 -10.61
C ASN A 123 -3.35 -24.40 -9.34
N THR A 124 -2.95 -25.67 -9.41
CA THR A 124 -2.41 -26.42 -8.26
C THR A 124 -1.16 -25.80 -7.67
N PHE A 125 -0.31 -25.18 -8.50
CA PHE A 125 0.87 -24.49 -7.99
C PHE A 125 0.47 -23.25 -7.18
N ILE A 126 -0.46 -22.44 -7.67
CA ILE A 126 -0.95 -21.25 -6.94
C ILE A 126 -1.65 -21.67 -5.64
N GLN A 127 -2.52 -22.67 -5.69
CA GLN A 127 -3.19 -23.21 -4.51
C GLN A 127 -2.17 -23.69 -3.45
N LYS A 128 -1.10 -24.39 -3.87
CA LYS A 128 -0.02 -24.76 -2.96
C LYS A 128 0.69 -23.54 -2.36
N GLN A 129 0.89 -22.47 -3.13
CA GLN A 129 1.45 -21.22 -2.59
C GLN A 129 0.50 -20.58 -1.59
N MET A 130 -0.82 -20.53 -1.87
CA MET A 130 -1.83 -20.03 -0.94
C MET A 130 -1.82 -20.78 0.39
N ASN A 131 -1.69 -22.10 0.35
CA ASN A 131 -1.69 -22.95 1.54
C ASN A 131 -0.41 -22.82 2.39
N THR A 132 0.71 -22.36 1.84
CA THR A 132 2.01 -22.41 2.52
C THR A 132 2.67 -21.04 2.71
N LYS A 133 2.25 -20.04 1.95
CA LYS A 133 2.84 -18.69 1.95
C LYS A 133 1.87 -17.67 2.56
N ALA A 134 2.29 -16.43 2.65
CA ALA A 134 1.45 -15.34 3.16
C ALA A 134 0.67 -14.61 2.04
N ILE A 135 0.29 -15.33 1.00
CA ILE A 135 -0.50 -14.80 -0.12
C ILE A 135 -1.97 -14.84 0.28
N LEU A 136 -2.65 -13.72 0.10
CA LEU A 136 -4.07 -13.56 0.37
C LEU A 136 -4.92 -13.83 -0.88
N SER A 137 -4.47 -13.31 -2.02
CA SER A 137 -5.19 -13.35 -3.28
C SER A 137 -4.22 -13.38 -4.45
N TYR A 138 -4.60 -14.11 -5.50
CA TYR A 138 -3.89 -14.16 -6.77
C TYR A 138 -4.88 -14.09 -7.92
N LEU A 139 -4.70 -13.11 -8.82
CA LEU A 139 -5.46 -12.98 -10.05
C LEU A 139 -4.51 -12.97 -11.25
N TYR A 140 -4.84 -13.73 -12.28
CA TYR A 140 -4.20 -13.64 -13.59
C TYR A 140 -5.25 -13.36 -14.66
N TYR A 141 -5.07 -12.23 -15.34
CA TYR A 141 -5.89 -11.79 -16.45
C TYR A 141 -5.10 -11.87 -17.75
N ASP A 142 -5.71 -12.43 -18.79
CA ASP A 142 -5.11 -12.62 -20.09
C ASP A 142 -6.15 -12.40 -21.20
N ASN A 143 -5.87 -11.45 -22.10
CA ASN A 143 -6.68 -11.19 -23.31
C ASN A 143 -8.20 -11.13 -23.05
N GLY A 144 -8.62 -10.30 -22.12
CA GLY A 144 -10.04 -10.05 -21.84
C GLY A 144 -10.65 -10.92 -20.75
N LYS A 145 -9.96 -11.97 -20.28
CA LYS A 145 -10.51 -12.97 -19.36
C LYS A 145 -9.67 -13.16 -18.10
N ILE A 146 -10.31 -13.40 -16.97
CA ILE A 146 -9.63 -13.92 -15.78
C ILE A 146 -9.39 -15.42 -15.97
N LYS A 147 -8.13 -15.82 -15.94
CA LYS A 147 -7.69 -17.22 -16.14
C LYS A 147 -7.36 -17.93 -14.83
N ILE A 148 -6.89 -17.20 -13.84
CA ILE A 148 -6.65 -17.72 -12.49
C ILE A 148 -7.28 -16.75 -11.50
N ASP A 149 -8.05 -17.29 -10.59
CA ASP A 149 -8.77 -16.57 -9.56
C ASP A 149 -8.70 -17.37 -8.26
N GLU A 150 -7.68 -17.09 -7.47
CA GLU A 150 -7.43 -17.81 -6.23
C GLU A 150 -7.45 -16.83 -5.03
N ILE A 151 -8.08 -17.26 -3.97
CA ILE A 151 -8.11 -16.57 -2.68
C ILE A 151 -7.63 -17.54 -1.59
N SER A 152 -7.04 -17.02 -0.54
CA SER A 152 -6.55 -17.83 0.56
C SER A 152 -7.66 -18.69 1.15
N PRO A 153 -7.43 -20.00 1.35
CA PRO A 153 -8.47 -20.89 1.89
C PRO A 153 -8.81 -20.54 3.34
N LYS A 154 -10.05 -20.93 3.76
CA LYS A 154 -10.57 -20.63 5.10
C LYS A 154 -9.64 -21.06 6.24
N ASN A 155 -9.09 -22.25 6.16
CA ASN A 155 -8.13 -22.76 7.15
C ASN A 155 -6.77 -22.03 7.18
N ARG A 156 -6.62 -20.96 6.39
CA ARG A 156 -5.42 -20.13 6.31
C ARG A 156 -5.71 -18.69 6.69
N PHE A 157 -6.12 -17.87 5.72
CA PHE A 157 -6.49 -16.46 5.90
C PHE A 157 -7.90 -16.16 5.38
N GLY A 158 -8.54 -17.12 4.72
CA GLY A 158 -9.79 -16.92 3.99
C GLY A 158 -11.00 -16.58 4.85
N ASP A 159 -10.94 -16.79 6.19
CA ASP A 159 -11.98 -16.30 7.09
C ASP A 159 -11.94 -14.76 7.25
N PHE A 160 -10.81 -14.15 6.93
CA PHE A 160 -10.55 -12.72 7.09
C PHE A 160 -10.47 -11.97 5.76
N ILE A 161 -10.78 -12.62 4.66
CA ILE A 161 -10.69 -12.03 3.32
C ILE A 161 -11.76 -12.59 2.40
N ASP A 162 -12.41 -11.69 1.67
CA ASP A 162 -13.33 -11.99 0.58
C ASP A 162 -13.06 -11.08 -0.63
N ASN A 163 -13.97 -11.09 -1.60
CA ASN A 163 -13.85 -10.27 -2.81
C ASN A 163 -14.02 -8.77 -2.56
N ASN A 164 -14.66 -8.40 -1.45
CA ASN A 164 -14.97 -7.01 -1.09
C ASN A 164 -14.02 -6.45 -0.03
N THR A 165 -13.12 -7.28 0.49
CA THR A 165 -12.17 -6.85 1.51
C THR A 165 -11.21 -5.80 0.97
N ASP A 166 -11.13 -4.65 1.64
CA ASP A 166 -10.21 -3.58 1.33
C ASP A 166 -8.77 -3.98 1.66
N LEU A 167 -7.97 -4.16 0.63
CA LEU A 167 -6.58 -4.58 0.77
C LEU A 167 -5.63 -3.40 0.67
N ARG A 168 -4.83 -3.24 1.70
CA ARG A 168 -3.88 -2.13 1.83
C ARG A 168 -2.79 -2.19 0.76
N SER A 169 -2.56 -1.07 0.09
CA SER A 169 -1.56 -0.93 -0.96
C SER A 169 -0.10 -1.04 -0.49
N ASN A 170 0.18 -0.53 0.72
CA ASN A 170 1.54 -0.16 1.06
C ASN A 170 2.13 0.72 -0.07
N SER A 171 3.36 0.46 -0.52
CA SER A 171 4.00 1.27 -1.57
C SER A 171 3.36 1.17 -2.97
N MET A 172 2.39 0.27 -3.19
CA MET A 172 1.59 0.29 -4.43
C MET A 172 0.81 1.61 -4.56
N GLY A 173 0.43 2.23 -3.45
CA GLY A 173 -0.27 3.51 -3.43
C GLY A 173 0.50 4.66 -4.06
N LYS A 174 1.84 4.58 -4.13
CA LYS A 174 2.66 5.56 -4.86
C LYS A 174 2.27 5.62 -6.34
N SER A 175 2.10 4.46 -6.95
CA SER A 175 1.66 4.36 -8.35
C SER A 175 0.21 4.85 -8.50
N MET A 176 -0.62 4.69 -7.48
CA MET A 176 -1.99 5.24 -7.49
C MET A 176 -1.97 6.76 -7.49
N VAL A 177 -1.08 7.39 -6.72
CA VAL A 177 -0.86 8.85 -6.77
C VAL A 177 -0.39 9.29 -8.15
N SER A 178 0.45 8.49 -8.82
CA SER A 178 0.86 8.80 -10.20
C SER A 178 -0.32 8.86 -11.17
N LEU A 179 -1.31 7.97 -11.02
CA LEU A 179 -2.53 8.03 -11.85
C LEU A 179 -3.34 9.30 -11.59
N VAL A 180 -3.44 9.71 -10.32
CA VAL A 180 -4.12 10.98 -9.95
C VAL A 180 -3.39 12.19 -10.57
N LEU A 181 -2.05 12.21 -10.52
CA LEU A 181 -1.26 13.25 -11.22
C LEU A 181 -1.53 13.24 -12.72
N GLY A 182 -1.57 12.07 -13.36
CA GLY A 182 -1.90 11.94 -14.78
C GLY A 182 -3.28 12.51 -15.10
N THR A 183 -4.27 12.25 -14.28
CA THR A 183 -5.62 12.82 -14.41
C THR A 183 -5.59 14.34 -14.23
N ALA A 184 -4.89 14.87 -13.23
CA ALA A 184 -4.78 16.31 -13.01
C ALA A 184 -4.11 17.04 -14.19
N ILE A 185 -3.13 16.40 -14.84
CA ILE A 185 -2.53 16.91 -16.07
C ILE A 185 -3.54 16.88 -17.22
N CYS A 186 -4.28 15.79 -17.37
CA CYS A 186 -5.29 15.66 -18.44
C CYS A 186 -6.46 16.65 -18.29
N GLU A 187 -6.80 17.02 -17.07
CA GLU A 187 -7.84 18.01 -16.77
C GLU A 187 -7.32 19.46 -16.80
N GLY A 188 -6.03 19.67 -17.05
CA GLY A 188 -5.44 21.00 -17.17
C GLY A 188 -5.15 21.71 -15.85
N TYR A 189 -5.23 21.03 -14.70
CA TYR A 189 -4.81 21.60 -13.41
C TYR A 189 -3.29 21.78 -13.31
N ILE A 190 -2.54 20.95 -14.04
CA ILE A 190 -1.08 20.96 -14.11
C ILE A 190 -0.68 20.86 -15.58
N ASP A 191 0.20 21.73 -16.06
CA ASP A 191 0.58 21.81 -17.49
C ASP A 191 1.29 20.54 -18.00
N GLY A 192 1.97 19.80 -17.13
CA GLY A 192 2.64 18.55 -17.50
C GLY A 192 3.80 18.19 -16.60
N LEU A 193 4.48 17.10 -16.94
CA LEU A 193 5.58 16.54 -16.15
C LEU A 193 6.86 17.41 -16.12
N ASN A 194 6.97 18.40 -17.01
CA ASN A 194 8.07 19.37 -16.99
C ASN A 194 7.80 20.57 -16.08
N SER A 195 6.59 20.71 -15.54
CA SER A 195 6.25 21.73 -14.56
C SER A 195 7.04 21.53 -13.27
N THR A 196 7.22 22.61 -12.52
CA THR A 196 7.80 22.62 -11.18
C THR A 196 6.71 22.93 -10.15
N MET A 197 7.00 22.80 -8.87
CA MET A 197 6.09 23.19 -7.78
C MET A 197 6.37 24.60 -7.24
N SER A 198 6.96 25.47 -8.06
CA SER A 198 7.36 26.80 -7.66
C SER A 198 6.18 27.76 -7.36
N ASP A 199 5.00 27.41 -7.81
CA ASP A 199 3.74 28.09 -7.53
C ASP A 199 3.09 27.67 -6.19
N TRP A 200 3.62 26.64 -5.52
CA TRP A 200 3.10 26.17 -4.24
C TRP A 200 3.92 26.75 -3.08
N PRO A 201 3.34 27.69 -2.28
CA PRO A 201 4.07 28.39 -1.22
C PRO A 201 4.74 27.47 -0.19
N MET A 202 4.15 26.28 0.08
CA MET A 202 4.73 25.30 0.97
C MET A 202 6.12 24.83 0.53
N MET A 203 6.40 24.82 -0.76
CA MET A 203 7.68 24.36 -1.32
C MET A 203 8.78 25.42 -1.25
N THR A 204 8.44 26.68 -0.98
CA THR A 204 9.42 27.78 -0.91
C THR A 204 10.59 27.43 0.04
N ASN A 205 11.83 27.63 -0.42
CA ASN A 205 13.04 27.28 0.29
C ASN A 205 13.26 25.79 0.60
N THR A 206 12.51 24.90 -0.03
CA THR A 206 12.75 23.46 0.05
C THR A 206 13.59 22.98 -1.12
N LEU A 207 14.22 21.81 -0.96
CA LEU A 207 15.04 21.19 -2.02
C LEU A 207 14.21 20.75 -3.25
N TYR A 208 12.88 20.77 -3.18
CA TYR A 208 11.98 20.35 -4.27
C TYR A 208 11.37 21.51 -5.07
N TYR A 209 11.56 22.73 -4.63
CA TYR A 209 10.88 23.92 -5.17
C TYR A 209 10.98 24.08 -6.68
N ASP A 210 12.19 23.94 -7.22
CA ASP A 210 12.51 24.16 -8.65
C ASP A 210 12.69 22.86 -9.45
N LYS A 211 12.35 21.71 -8.84
CA LYS A 211 12.52 20.42 -9.51
C LYS A 211 11.32 20.09 -10.37
N LYS A 212 11.59 19.54 -11.55
CA LYS A 212 10.52 19.08 -12.45
C LYS A 212 9.75 17.92 -11.84
N LEU A 213 8.46 17.87 -12.07
CA LEU A 213 7.62 16.77 -11.59
C LEU A 213 8.12 15.41 -12.07
N ILE A 214 8.65 15.32 -13.30
CA ILE A 214 9.23 14.06 -13.79
C ILE A 214 10.39 13.55 -12.92
N ASP A 215 11.26 14.44 -12.44
CA ASP A 215 12.38 14.06 -11.58
C ASP A 215 11.89 13.60 -10.20
N LEU A 216 10.83 14.21 -9.70
CA LEU A 216 10.22 13.84 -8.43
C LEU A 216 9.52 12.47 -8.51
N VAL A 217 8.65 12.26 -9.52
CA VAL A 217 7.95 10.98 -9.69
C VAL A 217 8.88 9.84 -10.10
N ASN A 218 10.03 10.14 -10.66
CA ASN A 218 11.10 9.17 -10.91
C ASN A 218 11.99 8.90 -9.69
N MET A 219 11.71 9.56 -8.56
CA MET A 219 12.55 9.49 -7.35
C MET A 219 14.02 9.83 -7.62
N ALA A 220 14.22 10.90 -8.37
CA ALA A 220 15.53 11.39 -8.78
C ALA A 220 15.70 12.88 -8.49
N ALA A 221 15.20 13.33 -7.36
CA ALA A 221 15.23 14.75 -6.93
C ALA A 221 16.62 15.25 -6.48
N GLY A 222 17.64 14.42 -6.48
CA GLY A 222 18.96 14.77 -5.99
C GLY A 222 19.07 14.83 -4.44
N ASP A 223 18.14 14.20 -3.75
CA ASP A 223 18.01 14.14 -2.28
C ASP A 223 18.71 12.94 -1.62
N ASN A 224 19.37 12.12 -2.40
CA ASN A 224 20.04 10.88 -1.95
C ASN A 224 21.16 11.08 -0.90
N HIS A 225 21.55 12.31 -0.60
CA HIS A 225 22.49 12.62 0.47
C HIS A 225 21.80 12.85 1.83
N ILE A 226 20.47 13.08 1.81
CA ILE A 226 19.64 13.29 3.01
C ILE A 226 18.85 12.03 3.35
N ILE A 227 18.45 11.26 2.34
CA ILE A 227 17.61 10.08 2.48
C ILE A 227 18.47 8.81 2.44
N ASN A 228 18.22 7.86 3.33
CA ASN A 228 18.85 6.54 3.32
C ASN A 228 18.13 5.57 2.37
N ASP A 229 18.68 4.37 2.20
CA ASP A 229 18.16 3.34 1.29
C ASP A 229 16.78 2.79 1.69
N PHE A 230 16.33 3.08 2.92
CA PHE A 230 14.99 2.75 3.40
C PHE A 230 13.96 3.89 3.20
N GLY A 231 14.35 4.99 2.54
CA GLY A 231 13.50 6.15 2.32
C GLY A 231 13.23 6.98 3.58
N MET A 232 14.10 6.88 4.58
CA MET A 232 14.06 7.66 5.81
C MET A 232 15.17 8.72 5.81
N VAL A 233 14.99 9.76 6.62
CA VAL A 233 16.04 10.76 6.84
C VAL A 233 17.26 10.09 7.48
N LYS A 234 18.44 10.32 6.93
CA LYS A 234 19.71 9.77 7.46
C LYS A 234 19.91 10.20 8.90
N ASP A 235 20.53 9.31 9.65
CA ASP A 235 20.86 9.52 11.06
C ASP A 235 19.66 9.84 11.95
N SER A 236 18.46 9.41 11.52
CA SER A 236 17.20 9.62 12.20
C SER A 236 16.36 8.35 12.17
N ASP A 237 15.67 8.07 13.27
CA ASP A 237 14.61 7.03 13.32
C ASP A 237 13.28 7.53 12.76
N TRP A 238 13.25 8.72 12.20
CA TRP A 238 12.04 9.38 11.79
C TRP A 238 11.64 9.02 10.37
N SER A 239 10.41 8.51 10.23
CA SER A 239 9.85 8.15 8.94
C SER A 239 9.19 9.34 8.27
N THR A 240 9.48 9.53 6.99
CA THR A 240 8.93 10.62 6.18
C THR A 240 7.50 10.36 5.69
N ASP A 241 6.88 9.24 6.06
CA ASP A 241 5.52 8.88 5.67
C ASP A 241 4.47 9.00 6.78
N THR A 242 4.89 9.42 7.99
CA THR A 242 4.01 9.48 9.17
C THR A 242 3.58 10.88 9.60
N LYS A 243 4.01 11.90 8.88
CA LYS A 243 3.73 13.31 9.17
C LYS A 243 3.17 14.01 7.93
N SER A 244 2.45 15.11 8.12
CA SER A 244 2.05 15.97 7.02
C SER A 244 3.23 16.42 6.17
N VAL A 245 2.96 16.77 4.92
CA VAL A 245 4.00 17.32 4.03
C VAL A 245 4.60 18.57 4.62
N GLN A 246 3.77 19.49 5.15
CA GLN A 246 4.21 20.73 5.80
C GLN A 246 5.22 20.47 6.94
N LYS A 247 4.90 19.51 7.82
CA LYS A 247 5.77 19.18 8.95
C LYS A 247 7.11 18.58 8.51
N ASN A 248 7.05 17.70 7.50
CA ASN A 248 8.26 17.12 6.90
C ASN A 248 9.16 18.21 6.29
N MET A 249 8.60 19.14 5.53
CA MET A 249 9.35 20.24 4.91
C MET A 249 9.98 21.15 5.96
N ASN A 250 9.23 21.51 7.00
CA ASN A 250 9.72 22.39 8.05
C ASN A 250 10.85 21.78 8.86
N PHE A 251 10.82 20.51 9.17
CA PHE A 251 11.81 19.86 10.03
C PHE A 251 13.10 19.45 9.31
N PHE A 252 13.01 18.99 8.04
CA PHE A 252 14.14 18.28 7.44
C PHE A 252 14.60 18.83 6.09
N PHE A 253 13.71 19.50 5.36
CA PHE A 253 13.97 19.82 3.96
C PHE A 253 14.03 21.33 3.69
N ARG A 254 13.44 22.17 4.57
CA ARG A 254 13.52 23.61 4.39
C ARG A 254 14.95 24.12 4.58
N GLY A 255 15.46 24.86 3.59
CA GLY A 255 16.85 25.28 3.54
C GLY A 255 17.85 24.26 2.96
N SER A 256 17.41 23.00 2.78
CA SER A 256 18.22 21.97 2.13
C SER A 256 18.28 22.20 0.61
N LYS A 257 19.41 21.77 0.00
CA LYS A 257 19.61 21.87 -1.46
C LYS A 257 19.79 20.49 -2.08
N SER A 258 19.19 20.29 -3.26
CA SER A 258 19.44 19.12 -4.10
C SER A 258 20.88 19.05 -4.55
N LYS A 259 21.41 17.85 -4.76
CA LYS A 259 22.64 17.62 -5.52
C LYS A 259 22.32 17.66 -7.01
N GLU A 260 22.49 18.82 -7.63
CA GLU A 260 22.09 19.07 -9.04
C GLU A 260 22.64 18.02 -10.03
N LYS A 261 23.87 17.56 -9.85
CA LYS A 261 24.46 16.51 -10.70
C LYS A 261 23.72 15.16 -10.63
N HIS A 262 22.87 14.94 -9.63
CA HIS A 262 22.09 13.73 -9.41
C HIS A 262 20.62 13.86 -9.86
N VAL A 263 20.12 15.09 -10.05
CA VAL A 263 18.74 15.34 -10.49
C VAL A 263 18.48 14.67 -11.83
N GLY A 264 17.37 13.94 -11.96
CA GLY A 264 17.00 13.18 -13.14
C GLY A 264 17.89 11.98 -13.49
N LYS A 265 18.91 11.68 -12.67
CA LYS A 265 19.92 10.65 -12.99
C LYS A 265 20.09 9.59 -11.93
N LYS A 266 19.99 9.96 -10.65
CA LYS A 266 20.24 9.04 -9.55
C LYS A 266 18.95 8.72 -8.81
N TYR A 267 18.50 7.48 -8.94
CA TYR A 267 17.37 6.95 -8.17
C TYR A 267 17.66 6.96 -6.68
N SER A 268 16.72 7.49 -5.91
CA SER A 268 16.76 7.50 -4.44
C SER A 268 15.34 7.30 -3.93
N TYR A 269 15.00 6.08 -3.51
CA TYR A 269 13.66 5.76 -3.05
C TYR A 269 13.26 6.64 -1.87
N HIS A 270 12.05 7.19 -1.92
CA HIS A 270 11.60 8.18 -0.97
C HIS A 270 10.17 7.93 -0.54
N GLN A 271 9.88 7.97 0.76
CA GLN A 271 8.52 7.75 1.25
C GLN A 271 7.67 9.02 1.17
N LEU A 272 8.28 10.19 1.26
CA LEU A 272 7.57 11.47 1.26
C LEU A 272 7.17 11.97 -0.14
N LEU A 273 7.99 11.72 -1.17
CA LEU A 273 7.74 12.26 -2.52
C LEU A 273 6.32 11.99 -3.05
N PRO A 274 5.75 10.78 -2.92
CA PRO A 274 4.37 10.55 -3.35
C PRO A 274 3.35 11.40 -2.58
N ASN A 275 3.56 11.65 -1.28
CA ASN A 275 2.70 12.52 -0.51
C ASN A 275 2.82 13.98 -0.98
N ILE A 276 4.03 14.44 -1.29
CA ILE A 276 4.26 15.78 -1.86
C ILE A 276 3.49 15.92 -3.17
N ILE A 277 3.64 14.99 -4.10
CA ILE A 277 2.94 15.02 -5.40
C ILE A 277 1.42 14.99 -5.21
N PHE A 278 0.93 14.15 -4.30
CA PHE A 278 -0.50 14.02 -4.05
C PHE A 278 -1.09 15.33 -3.50
N ASN A 279 -0.40 15.94 -2.54
CA ASN A 279 -0.82 17.22 -1.96
C ASN A 279 -0.59 18.41 -2.91
N TYR A 280 0.35 18.30 -3.85
CA TYR A 280 0.46 19.29 -4.92
C TYR A 280 -0.75 19.23 -5.87
N VAL A 281 -1.21 18.03 -6.22
CA VAL A 281 -2.48 17.87 -6.97
C VAL A 281 -3.66 18.44 -6.18
N LEU A 282 -3.74 18.16 -4.87
CA LEU A 282 -4.75 18.75 -3.99
C LEU A 282 -4.70 20.29 -4.03
N PHE A 283 -3.52 20.87 -3.90
CA PHE A 283 -3.32 22.32 -3.99
C PHE A 283 -3.76 22.89 -5.35
N LYS A 284 -3.40 22.24 -6.45
CA LYS A 284 -3.72 22.69 -7.82
C LYS A 284 -5.20 22.53 -8.18
N ALA A 285 -5.82 21.47 -7.77
CA ALA A 285 -7.23 21.19 -8.04
C ALA A 285 -8.19 21.93 -7.07
N GLY A 286 -7.71 22.29 -5.87
CA GLY A 286 -8.53 22.97 -4.87
C GLY A 286 -9.83 22.21 -4.57
N ASP A 287 -10.97 22.89 -4.66
CA ASP A 287 -12.30 22.29 -4.40
C ASP A 287 -12.66 21.15 -5.38
N ASN A 288 -12.02 21.10 -6.56
CA ASN A 288 -12.24 20.04 -7.54
C ASN A 288 -11.38 18.77 -7.30
N PHE A 289 -10.64 18.71 -6.20
CA PHE A 289 -9.76 17.58 -5.93
C PHE A 289 -10.50 16.23 -5.88
N GLN A 290 -11.69 16.20 -5.25
CA GLN A 290 -12.52 15.00 -5.21
C GLN A 290 -12.96 14.56 -6.61
N ASP A 291 -13.23 15.49 -7.53
CA ASP A 291 -13.59 15.17 -8.91
C ASP A 291 -12.41 14.56 -9.69
N VAL A 292 -11.19 15.05 -9.42
CA VAL A 292 -9.96 14.43 -9.98
C VAL A 292 -9.84 12.98 -9.50
N LEU A 293 -10.07 12.72 -8.21
CA LEU A 293 -10.05 11.36 -7.65
C LEU A 293 -11.15 10.48 -8.27
N ASN A 294 -12.37 10.98 -8.32
CA ASN A 294 -13.51 10.30 -8.92
C ASN A 294 -13.23 9.95 -10.38
N LYS A 295 -12.75 10.90 -11.17
CA LYS A 295 -12.41 10.69 -12.57
C LYS A 295 -11.30 9.68 -12.77
N THR A 296 -10.31 9.64 -11.87
CA THR A 296 -9.23 8.65 -11.94
C THR A 296 -9.73 7.23 -11.76
N TYR A 297 -10.59 6.97 -10.78
CA TYR A 297 -10.92 5.59 -10.36
C TYR A 297 -12.31 5.12 -10.81
N GLN A 298 -13.32 6.00 -10.87
CA GLN A 298 -14.63 5.60 -11.37
C GLN A 298 -14.57 5.16 -12.83
N THR A 299 -13.73 5.80 -13.65
CA THR A 299 -13.50 5.37 -15.04
C THR A 299 -12.83 4.00 -15.17
N ALA A 300 -12.23 3.48 -14.10
CA ALA A 300 -11.75 2.10 -14.05
C ALA A 300 -12.89 1.09 -13.85
N GLY A 301 -14.10 1.56 -13.52
CA GLY A 301 -15.27 0.71 -13.26
C GLY A 301 -15.15 -0.08 -11.97
N ILE A 302 -14.65 0.56 -10.90
CA ILE A 302 -14.55 -0.06 -9.57
C ILE A 302 -15.91 -0.51 -9.06
N GLU A 303 -15.94 -1.59 -8.30
CA GLU A 303 -17.14 -2.18 -7.72
C GLU A 303 -17.37 -1.80 -6.26
N ASN A 304 -16.27 -1.65 -5.52
CA ASN A 304 -16.29 -1.25 -4.12
C ASN A 304 -15.71 0.14 -3.96
N ASP A 305 -15.94 0.77 -2.83
CA ASP A 305 -15.26 1.99 -2.46
C ASP A 305 -13.74 1.78 -2.50
N VAL A 306 -13.02 2.71 -3.08
CA VAL A 306 -11.57 2.79 -2.92
C VAL A 306 -11.22 4.09 -2.23
N TYR A 307 -10.08 4.14 -1.51
CA TYR A 307 -9.77 5.36 -0.77
C TYR A 307 -8.28 5.52 -0.49
N PHE A 308 -7.89 6.78 -0.33
CA PHE A 308 -6.61 7.17 0.22
C PHE A 308 -6.78 7.61 1.67
N ASN A 309 -5.83 7.27 2.52
CA ASN A 309 -5.83 7.76 3.88
C ASN A 309 -5.43 9.24 3.97
N ARG A 310 -5.95 9.90 5.00
CA ARG A 310 -5.47 11.20 5.46
C ARG A 310 -4.51 11.03 6.63
N LEU A 311 -3.54 11.92 6.76
CA LEU A 311 -2.62 11.94 7.90
C LEU A 311 -3.30 12.56 9.14
N LYS A 312 -2.78 12.25 10.32
CA LYS A 312 -3.45 12.47 11.60
C LYS A 312 -3.68 13.93 12.00
N ASP A 313 -3.11 14.88 11.35
CA ASP A 313 -3.27 16.29 11.73
C ASP A 313 -3.96 17.08 10.62
N PRO A 314 -5.31 17.27 10.69
CA PRO A 314 -6.05 18.00 9.67
C PRO A 314 -5.83 19.52 9.75
N THR A 315 -5.15 20.01 10.81
CA THR A 315 -4.80 21.42 10.94
C THR A 315 -3.52 21.80 10.22
N GLU A 316 -2.74 20.79 9.78
CA GLU A 316 -1.51 20.97 9.03
C GLU A 316 -1.78 20.77 7.54
N GLU A 317 -1.26 21.66 6.72
CA GLU A 317 -1.34 21.55 5.26
C GLU A 317 -0.59 20.30 4.77
N GLY A 318 -1.14 19.61 3.77
CA GLY A 318 -0.52 18.44 3.17
C GLY A 318 -0.82 17.15 3.91
N ASP A 319 -2.07 16.89 4.22
CA ASP A 319 -2.54 15.72 4.95
C ASP A 319 -2.83 14.48 4.09
N ALA A 320 -2.86 14.62 2.76
CA ALA A 320 -3.13 13.49 1.87
C ALA A 320 -1.95 12.51 1.84
N SER A 321 -2.27 11.23 2.08
CA SER A 321 -1.29 10.14 2.14
C SER A 321 -1.42 9.22 0.93
N ASN A 322 -0.30 8.72 0.43
CA ASN A 322 -0.27 7.74 -0.66
C ASN A 322 -0.75 6.33 -0.24
N MET A 323 -1.20 6.14 0.98
CA MET A 323 -1.73 4.85 1.42
C MET A 323 -3.12 4.64 0.84
N PHE A 324 -3.23 3.70 -0.09
CA PHE A 324 -4.43 3.40 -0.86
C PHE A 324 -5.01 2.04 -0.47
N PHE A 325 -6.34 1.90 -0.60
CA PHE A 325 -7.08 0.67 -0.33
C PHE A 325 -8.04 0.37 -1.47
N ALA A 326 -8.10 -0.88 -1.87
CA ALA A 326 -9.02 -1.39 -2.87
C ALA A 326 -9.24 -2.89 -2.69
N SER A 327 -10.36 -3.40 -3.15
CA SER A 327 -10.60 -4.84 -3.21
C SER A 327 -9.70 -5.52 -4.25
N ARG A 328 -9.60 -6.86 -4.16
CA ARG A 328 -8.77 -7.64 -5.08
C ARG A 328 -9.16 -7.44 -6.56
N TYR A 329 -10.44 -7.35 -6.83
CA TYR A 329 -10.93 -7.10 -8.18
C TYR A 329 -10.79 -5.64 -8.62
N ASP A 330 -10.91 -4.70 -7.69
CA ASP A 330 -10.73 -3.29 -8.03
C ASP A 330 -9.27 -2.95 -8.34
N TRP A 331 -8.31 -3.62 -7.71
CA TRP A 331 -6.92 -3.60 -8.17
C TRP A 331 -6.78 -4.03 -9.63
N LEU A 332 -7.46 -5.12 -10.02
CA LEU A 332 -7.43 -5.58 -11.41
C LEU A 332 -8.14 -4.62 -12.36
N ARG A 333 -9.26 -4.00 -11.96
CA ARG A 333 -9.98 -2.99 -12.76
C ARG A 333 -9.10 -1.77 -13.03
N ILE A 334 -8.39 -1.28 -12.03
CA ILE A 334 -7.43 -0.19 -12.17
C ILE A 334 -6.32 -0.58 -13.17
N GLY A 335 -5.77 -1.78 -13.05
CA GLY A 335 -4.77 -2.29 -13.99
C GLY A 335 -5.29 -2.39 -15.43
N LYS A 336 -6.54 -2.85 -15.61
CA LYS A 336 -7.20 -2.89 -16.94
C LYS A 336 -7.38 -1.50 -17.52
N LYS A 337 -7.79 -0.52 -16.71
CA LYS A 337 -7.92 0.88 -17.16
C LYS A 337 -6.59 1.45 -17.62
N MET A 338 -5.52 1.25 -16.85
CA MET A 338 -4.17 1.66 -17.26
C MET A 338 -3.77 1.05 -18.61
N MET A 339 -4.00 -0.24 -18.77
CA MET A 339 -3.69 -0.96 -20.02
C MET A 339 -4.52 -0.42 -21.19
N TYR A 340 -5.83 -0.24 -21.01
CA TYR A 340 -6.72 0.35 -22.00
C TYR A 340 -6.24 1.73 -22.42
N ASP A 341 -5.93 2.61 -21.47
CA ASP A 341 -5.46 3.96 -21.73
C ASP A 341 -4.17 3.96 -22.54
N TYR A 342 -3.21 3.14 -22.15
CA TYR A 342 -1.93 3.00 -22.84
C TYR A 342 -2.11 2.54 -24.29
N GLN A 343 -2.91 1.49 -24.51
CA GLN A 343 -3.15 0.90 -25.84
C GLN A 343 -3.93 1.84 -26.75
N ASN A 344 -4.91 2.57 -26.21
CA ASN A 344 -5.76 3.47 -26.99
C ASN A 344 -5.24 4.91 -27.05
N ASN A 345 -4.05 5.17 -26.52
CA ASN A 345 -3.40 6.47 -26.58
C ASN A 345 -4.27 7.63 -26.07
N THR A 346 -5.09 7.37 -25.03
CA THR A 346 -5.86 8.41 -24.36
C THR A 346 -4.92 9.45 -23.73
N CYS A 347 -5.44 10.53 -23.16
CA CYS A 347 -4.59 11.49 -22.44
C CYS A 347 -3.80 10.80 -21.32
N ALA A 348 -4.45 9.98 -20.49
CA ALA A 348 -3.78 9.19 -19.46
C ALA A 348 -2.79 8.18 -20.07
N GLY A 349 -3.09 7.61 -21.23
CA GLY A 349 -2.17 6.74 -21.95
C GLY A 349 -0.92 7.47 -22.46
N LYS A 350 -1.06 8.70 -22.95
CA LYS A 350 0.08 9.56 -23.33
C LYS A 350 0.95 9.90 -22.11
N TYR A 351 0.32 10.16 -20.96
CA TYR A 351 1.03 10.35 -19.70
C TYR A 351 1.86 9.11 -19.34
N LEU A 352 1.27 7.90 -19.36
CA LEU A 352 1.98 6.65 -19.11
C LEU A 352 3.14 6.43 -20.07
N LYS A 353 2.96 6.69 -21.36
CA LYS A 353 4.04 6.61 -22.38
C LYS A 353 5.17 7.60 -22.10
N THR A 354 4.85 8.80 -21.61
CA THR A 354 5.86 9.78 -21.21
C THR A 354 6.67 9.28 -20.01
N LEU A 355 6.03 8.65 -19.02
CA LEU A 355 6.74 8.03 -17.89
C LEU A 355 7.65 6.89 -18.33
N GLU A 356 7.18 6.05 -19.25
CA GLU A 356 7.95 4.93 -19.81
C GLU A 356 9.19 5.42 -20.55
N THR A 357 9.04 6.44 -21.38
CA THR A 357 10.15 7.04 -22.14
C THR A 357 11.18 7.72 -21.25
N ASN A 358 10.74 8.36 -20.15
CA ASN A 358 11.61 9.09 -19.22
C ASN A 358 12.01 8.29 -17.98
N LYS A 359 11.82 6.97 -17.97
CA LYS A 359 12.25 6.11 -16.85
C LYS A 359 13.76 6.18 -16.64
N ILE A 360 14.17 5.99 -15.39
CA ILE A 360 15.60 5.97 -15.03
C ILE A 360 16.00 4.59 -14.51
N LYS A 361 17.28 4.25 -14.63
CA LYS A 361 17.81 3.01 -14.06
C LYS A 361 17.85 3.11 -12.54
N LYS A 362 17.34 2.10 -11.85
CA LYS A 362 17.43 2.02 -10.37
C LYS A 362 18.85 1.79 -9.86
N ARG A 363 19.70 1.15 -10.66
CA ARG A 363 21.10 0.86 -10.30
C ARG A 363 22.06 1.68 -11.15
N VAL A 364 22.91 2.42 -10.45
CA VAL A 364 24.20 2.85 -10.99
C VAL A 364 25.22 1.80 -10.56
N LYS A 365 26.10 1.36 -11.48
CA LYS A 365 27.16 0.37 -11.22
C LYS A 365 27.93 0.76 -9.95
N GLY A 366 27.97 -0.14 -8.97
CA GLY A 366 28.69 0.06 -7.69
C GLY A 366 27.84 0.56 -6.50
N THR A 367 26.51 0.59 -6.61
CA THR A 367 25.64 0.85 -5.47
C THR A 367 24.97 -0.44 -5.00
N ASP A 368 25.03 -0.73 -3.70
CA ASP A 368 24.43 -1.92 -3.05
C ASP A 368 22.92 -1.78 -2.86
N PHE A 369 22.21 -1.21 -3.81
CA PHE A 369 20.78 -1.01 -3.67
C PHE A 369 20.00 -2.35 -3.68
N GLN A 370 19.35 -2.68 -2.56
CA GLN A 370 18.75 -3.99 -2.28
C GLN A 370 17.26 -4.13 -2.66
N GLU A 371 16.73 -3.31 -3.54
CA GLU A 371 15.33 -3.44 -3.97
C GLU A 371 14.98 -4.72 -4.78
N PRO A 372 15.91 -5.50 -5.34
CA PRO A 372 15.54 -6.68 -6.15
C PRO A 372 14.65 -7.71 -5.47
N ALA A 373 14.56 -7.68 -4.13
CA ALA A 373 13.70 -8.60 -3.39
C ALA A 373 12.21 -8.26 -3.52
N PHE A 374 11.87 -6.97 -3.69
CA PHE A 374 10.48 -6.47 -3.72
C PHE A 374 9.96 -6.31 -5.15
N SER A 375 10.83 -5.86 -6.04
CA SER A 375 10.49 -5.70 -7.44
C SER A 375 11.72 -5.95 -8.29
N PRO A 376 11.71 -6.99 -9.14
CA PRO A 376 12.81 -7.29 -10.05
C PRO A 376 12.97 -6.29 -11.20
N GLY A 377 12.12 -5.27 -11.30
CA GLY A 377 12.23 -4.21 -12.32
C GLY A 377 13.55 -3.46 -12.20
N LEU A 378 14.23 -3.22 -13.32
CA LEU A 378 15.56 -2.60 -13.39
C LEU A 378 15.51 -1.07 -13.49
N SER A 379 14.36 -0.53 -13.89
CA SER A 379 14.14 0.91 -14.05
C SER A 379 12.93 1.38 -13.24
N TYR A 380 12.80 2.69 -13.11
CA TYR A 380 11.74 3.35 -12.39
C TYR A 380 11.27 4.59 -13.16
N GLY A 381 9.96 4.74 -13.32
CA GLY A 381 9.36 5.87 -13.99
C GLY A 381 7.99 6.17 -13.43
N GLY A 382 7.76 7.39 -12.94
CA GLY A 382 6.43 7.80 -12.47
C GLY A 382 5.86 6.98 -11.32
N PHE A 383 6.68 6.55 -10.39
CA PHE A 383 6.33 5.62 -9.31
C PHE A 383 5.99 4.19 -9.77
N PHE A 384 6.40 3.78 -10.97
CA PHE A 384 6.29 2.42 -11.47
C PHE A 384 7.66 1.75 -11.62
N HIS A 385 7.71 0.46 -11.35
CA HIS A 385 8.86 -0.38 -11.66
C HIS A 385 8.76 -0.87 -13.10
N MET A 386 9.85 -0.80 -13.85
CA MET A 386 9.87 -1.12 -15.28
C MET A 386 11.07 -1.99 -15.64
N GLU A 387 11.13 -2.47 -16.89
CA GLU A 387 12.21 -3.29 -17.45
C GLU A 387 12.48 -4.56 -16.63
N TYR A 388 11.55 -5.48 -16.67
CA TYR A 388 11.66 -6.74 -15.93
C TYR A 388 12.60 -7.74 -16.63
N PRO A 389 13.54 -8.36 -15.90
CA PRO A 389 14.42 -9.39 -16.45
C PRO A 389 13.64 -10.52 -17.12
N GLY A 390 13.95 -10.79 -18.39
CA GLY A 390 13.26 -11.78 -19.20
C GLY A 390 11.95 -11.30 -19.85
N LEU A 391 11.60 -10.03 -19.71
CA LEU A 391 10.48 -9.35 -20.38
C LEU A 391 10.96 -8.00 -20.99
N LYS A 392 12.22 -7.94 -21.42
CA LYS A 392 12.85 -6.68 -21.85
C LYS A 392 12.24 -6.08 -23.11
N ASP A 393 11.67 -6.92 -23.97
CA ASP A 393 11.10 -6.50 -25.25
C ASP A 393 9.61 -6.15 -25.12
N ARG A 394 9.14 -5.94 -23.89
CA ARG A 394 7.74 -5.63 -23.57
C ARG A 394 7.64 -4.42 -22.65
N THR A 395 6.61 -3.65 -22.87
CA THR A 395 6.27 -2.52 -21.99
C THR A 395 5.56 -3.03 -20.74
N ILE A 396 6.32 -3.20 -19.66
CA ILE A 396 5.81 -3.71 -18.39
C ILE A 396 5.77 -2.59 -17.37
N PHE A 397 4.59 -2.35 -16.80
CA PHE A 397 4.39 -1.52 -15.62
C PHE A 397 4.21 -2.39 -14.38
N GLY A 398 5.11 -2.27 -13.44
CA GLY A 398 5.06 -2.98 -12.17
C GLY A 398 4.78 -2.06 -11.01
N ILE A 399 3.88 -2.48 -10.16
CA ILE A 399 3.44 -1.78 -8.96
C ILE A 399 3.76 -2.71 -7.79
N SER A 400 4.54 -2.26 -6.82
CA SER A 400 4.98 -3.12 -5.72
C SER A 400 4.83 -2.45 -4.37
N GLY A 401 4.37 -3.22 -3.38
CA GLY A 401 4.18 -2.77 -2.02
C GLY A 401 4.81 -3.72 -1.01
N TYR A 402 5.10 -3.16 0.15
CA TYR A 402 5.60 -3.93 1.28
C TYR A 402 4.67 -5.11 1.60
N GLY A 403 5.25 -6.20 2.09
CA GLY A 403 4.51 -7.44 2.34
C GLY A 403 4.37 -8.34 1.11
N GLY A 404 4.76 -7.85 -0.08
CA GLY A 404 4.68 -8.61 -1.33
C GLY A 404 3.43 -8.34 -2.15
N ASN A 405 2.69 -7.29 -1.82
CA ASN A 405 1.63 -6.79 -2.68
C ASN A 405 2.21 -6.37 -4.02
N THR A 406 1.61 -6.81 -5.09
CA THR A 406 2.17 -6.55 -6.43
C THR A 406 1.09 -6.60 -7.50
N MET A 407 1.18 -5.67 -8.45
CA MET A 407 0.50 -5.77 -9.73
C MET A 407 1.53 -5.62 -10.86
N LEU A 408 1.47 -6.48 -11.85
CA LEU A 408 2.29 -6.43 -13.04
C LEU A 408 1.38 -6.35 -14.25
N ILE A 409 1.62 -5.39 -15.15
CA ILE A 409 0.80 -5.12 -16.32
C ILE A 409 1.69 -5.17 -17.55
N ASP A 410 1.40 -6.07 -18.47
CA ASP A 410 2.00 -6.15 -19.82
C ASP A 410 1.10 -5.36 -20.77
N MET A 411 1.53 -4.15 -21.09
CA MET A 411 0.77 -3.21 -21.93
C MET A 411 0.64 -3.69 -23.38
N ASP A 412 1.61 -4.48 -23.85
CA ASP A 412 1.67 -4.93 -25.23
C ASP A 412 0.85 -6.20 -25.49
N ASN A 413 0.76 -7.07 -24.46
CA ASN A 413 0.14 -8.40 -24.60
C ASN A 413 -1.15 -8.57 -23.77
N SER A 414 -1.74 -7.51 -23.26
CA SER A 414 -3.00 -7.52 -22.52
C SER A 414 -3.05 -8.50 -21.35
N LYS A 415 -1.98 -8.56 -20.55
CA LYS A 415 -1.87 -9.46 -19.41
C LYS A 415 -1.66 -8.70 -18.11
N ILE A 416 -2.31 -9.17 -17.04
CA ILE A 416 -2.18 -8.56 -15.71
C ILE A 416 -2.08 -9.68 -14.67
N VAL A 417 -1.13 -9.56 -13.76
CA VAL A 417 -1.08 -10.34 -12.51
C VAL A 417 -1.31 -9.41 -11.33
N VAL A 418 -2.20 -9.78 -10.42
CA VAL A 418 -2.40 -9.09 -9.14
C VAL A 418 -2.16 -10.07 -8.01
N ILE A 419 -1.27 -9.74 -7.08
CA ILE A 419 -0.98 -10.53 -5.88
C ILE A 419 -1.18 -9.63 -4.66
N ASN A 420 -2.05 -10.04 -3.77
CA ASN A 420 -2.15 -9.46 -2.44
C ASN A 420 -1.50 -10.40 -1.44
N SER A 421 -0.64 -9.87 -0.60
CA SER A 421 0.16 -10.65 0.35
C SER A 421 0.41 -9.84 1.62
N ILE A 422 0.58 -10.54 2.75
CA ILE A 422 0.86 -9.89 4.03
C ILE A 422 2.37 -9.80 4.29
N HIS A 423 3.08 -10.88 3.98
CA HIS A 423 4.49 -10.99 4.36
C HIS A 423 5.25 -11.92 3.41
N PHE A 424 6.21 -11.38 2.68
CA PHE A 424 7.01 -12.19 1.76
C PHE A 424 8.50 -12.28 2.13
N ASN A 425 9.00 -11.42 3.02
CA ASN A 425 10.42 -11.39 3.41
C ASN A 425 10.84 -12.58 4.27
N ASN A 426 9.90 -13.15 5.03
CA ASN A 426 10.19 -14.29 5.87
C ASN A 426 10.48 -15.54 5.04
N LYS A 427 11.57 -16.24 5.34
CA LYS A 427 12.00 -17.44 4.61
C LYS A 427 10.90 -18.51 4.50
N LYS A 428 10.08 -18.68 5.55
CA LYS A 428 8.98 -19.65 5.59
C LYS A 428 7.80 -19.26 4.70
N TYR A 429 7.46 -17.96 4.66
CA TYR A 429 6.26 -17.44 3.98
C TYR A 429 6.55 -16.77 2.64
N LYS A 430 7.82 -16.64 2.29
CA LYS A 430 8.25 -16.02 1.05
C LYS A 430 7.81 -16.85 -0.16
N TYR A 431 7.15 -16.22 -1.10
CA TYR A 431 6.81 -16.81 -2.37
C TYR A 431 7.84 -16.49 -3.46
N ASN A 432 7.84 -17.29 -4.53
CA ASN A 432 8.72 -17.07 -5.67
C ASN A 432 8.13 -16.00 -6.60
N ILE A 433 8.52 -14.73 -6.39
CA ILE A 433 8.05 -13.59 -7.17
C ILE A 433 8.23 -13.84 -8.68
N LYS A 434 9.40 -14.29 -9.11
CA LYS A 434 9.68 -14.54 -10.53
C LYS A 434 8.69 -15.55 -11.11
N LYS A 435 8.44 -16.65 -10.42
CA LYS A 435 7.52 -17.70 -10.91
C LYS A 435 6.07 -17.22 -10.90
N LEU A 436 5.64 -16.47 -9.89
CA LEU A 436 4.26 -16.03 -9.74
C LEU A 436 3.89 -14.81 -10.60
N MET A 437 4.86 -13.96 -10.90
CA MET A 437 4.61 -12.68 -11.61
C MET A 437 5.10 -12.70 -13.04
N VAL A 438 6.32 -13.18 -13.27
CA VAL A 438 7.01 -13.06 -14.57
C VAL A 438 6.74 -14.25 -15.49
N GLU A 439 6.73 -15.47 -14.95
CA GLU A 439 6.52 -16.68 -15.76
C GLU A 439 5.15 -16.72 -16.48
N PRO A 440 4.02 -16.27 -15.86
CA PRO A 440 2.73 -16.22 -16.58
C PRO A 440 2.80 -15.40 -17.87
N PHE A 441 3.57 -14.31 -17.86
CA PHE A 441 3.73 -13.47 -19.04
C PHE A 441 4.58 -14.10 -20.11
N LYS A 442 5.52 -14.97 -19.74
CA LYS A 442 6.37 -15.68 -20.71
C LYS A 442 5.68 -16.86 -21.36
N LYS A 443 5.00 -17.66 -20.57
CA LYS A 443 4.52 -18.99 -20.97
C LYS A 443 3.00 -19.05 -21.17
N GLY A 444 2.27 -18.00 -20.80
CA GLY A 444 0.81 -18.00 -20.77
C GLY A 444 0.20 -18.90 -19.70
N GLU A 445 1.01 -19.66 -18.99
CA GLU A 445 0.60 -20.60 -17.94
C GLU A 445 1.62 -20.62 -16.80
N ILE A 446 1.16 -20.90 -15.60
CA ILE A 446 2.02 -21.19 -14.43
C ILE A 446 1.99 -22.71 -14.24
N LYS A 447 3.12 -23.33 -14.47
CA LYS A 447 3.31 -24.77 -14.23
C LYS A 447 4.27 -25.01 -13.09
#